data_5a588fdf3f073e4db6b9284e5167cc48
#
_entry.id   5a588fdf3f073e4db6b9284e5167cc48
#
_cell.length_a   1.000
_cell.length_b   1.000
_cell.length_c   1.000
_cell.angle_alpha   90.00
_cell.angle_beta   90.00
_cell.angle_gamma   90.00
#
_symmetry.space_group_name_H-M   'P 1'
#
loop_
_entity.id
_entity.type
_entity.pdbx_description
1 polymer ?
#
loop_
_entity_poly.entity_id
_entity_poly.type
_entity_poly.pdbx_seq_one_letter_code
_entity_poly.pdbx_strand_id
1 'polypeptide(L)'
;MKFDHLTAIVADADAAADALRRLLGAEPVAQARLPGMSIRSFRVGDAELHVNAPDGPGPVDDHLRRHGASFHHIALRVEDLDAARRDLTARGFAFLGDPVATAPGLREVFLDPATTGGMLIQLVERLSSTEEPYDVDGGAVARLAAQGEGGGKKG
;
A
#
# COMPACT_ATOMS: atom_id res chain seq x y z
N MET A 1 6.65 7.07 -14.87
CA MET A 1 5.98 7.02 -13.55
C MET A 1 4.76 7.92 -13.54
N LYS A 2 3.66 7.49 -12.92
CA LYS A 2 2.44 8.30 -12.69
C LYS A 2 2.07 8.19 -11.22
N PHE A 3 1.40 9.20 -10.68
CA PHE A 3 0.82 9.10 -9.34
C PHE A 3 -0.28 8.02 -9.36
N ASP A 4 -0.27 7.12 -8.39
CA ASP A 4 -1.26 6.04 -8.27
C ASP A 4 -2.23 6.33 -7.12
N HIS A 5 -1.73 6.35 -5.89
CA HIS A 5 -2.55 6.63 -4.72
C HIS A 5 -1.76 7.29 -3.58
N LEU A 6 -2.50 7.87 -2.65
CA LEU A 6 -2.03 8.32 -1.36
C LEU A 6 -2.68 7.44 -0.28
N THR A 7 -1.89 6.95 0.67
CA THR A 7 -2.40 6.16 1.80
C THR A 7 -2.33 6.95 3.11
N ALA A 8 -3.45 6.99 3.81
CA ALA A 8 -3.53 7.43 5.20
C ALA A 8 -3.81 6.23 6.12
N ILE A 9 -3.19 6.20 7.30
CA ILE A 9 -3.51 5.27 8.38
C ILE A 9 -4.33 6.01 9.43
N VAL A 10 -5.46 5.43 9.82
CA VAL A 10 -6.43 5.99 10.77
C VAL A 10 -6.83 4.95 11.81
N ALA A 11 -7.45 5.38 12.90
CA ALA A 11 -7.92 4.45 13.92
C ALA A 11 -9.16 3.67 13.50
N ASP A 12 -10.03 4.28 12.69
CA ASP A 12 -11.31 3.73 12.26
C ASP A 12 -11.54 4.06 10.78
N ALA A 13 -11.46 3.03 9.91
CA ALA A 13 -11.63 3.19 8.48
C ALA A 13 -13.06 3.55 8.08
N ASP A 14 -14.06 3.10 8.82
CA ASP A 14 -15.46 3.37 8.50
C ASP A 14 -15.82 4.82 8.88
N ALA A 15 -15.36 5.31 10.03
CA ALA A 15 -15.54 6.71 10.41
C ALA A 15 -14.82 7.67 9.45
N ALA A 16 -13.60 7.33 9.01
CA ALA A 16 -12.87 8.11 8.01
C ALA A 16 -13.55 8.05 6.64
N ALA A 17 -14.06 6.87 6.25
CA ALA A 17 -14.83 6.71 5.01
C ALA A 17 -16.10 7.56 5.01
N ASP A 18 -16.83 7.61 6.12
CA ASP A 18 -18.02 8.47 6.24
C ASP A 18 -17.69 9.96 6.13
N ALA A 19 -16.55 10.39 6.69
CA ALA A 19 -16.07 11.75 6.52
C ALA A 19 -15.71 12.06 5.07
N LEU A 20 -15.02 11.15 4.38
CA LEU A 20 -14.64 11.29 2.98
C LEU A 20 -15.84 11.23 2.03
N ARG A 21 -16.85 10.39 2.30
CA ARG A 21 -18.11 10.40 1.52
C ARG A 21 -18.77 11.77 1.57
N ARG A 22 -18.85 12.39 2.73
CA ARG A 22 -19.43 13.74 2.88
C ARG A 22 -18.58 14.80 2.20
N LEU A 23 -17.24 14.66 2.24
CA LEU A 23 -16.31 15.60 1.61
C LEU A 23 -16.30 15.49 0.09
N LEU A 24 -16.21 14.27 -0.43
CA LEU A 24 -16.04 14.00 -1.86
C LEU A 24 -17.38 13.80 -2.60
N GLY A 25 -18.48 13.56 -1.86
CA GLY A 25 -19.76 13.21 -2.45
C GLY A 25 -19.77 11.86 -3.17
N ALA A 26 -18.88 10.93 -2.78
CA ALA A 26 -18.67 9.65 -3.47
C ALA A 26 -18.54 8.49 -2.48
N GLU A 27 -18.96 7.30 -2.93
CA GLU A 27 -18.72 6.05 -2.22
C GLU A 27 -17.29 5.54 -2.45
N PRO A 28 -16.75 4.68 -1.55
CA PRO A 28 -15.49 4.01 -1.81
C PRO A 28 -15.56 3.21 -3.11
N VAL A 29 -14.53 3.34 -3.94
CA VAL A 29 -14.39 2.56 -5.18
C VAL A 29 -13.89 1.13 -4.92
N ALA A 30 -13.24 0.90 -3.77
CA ALA A 30 -12.84 -0.42 -3.32
C ALA A 30 -12.86 -0.51 -1.80
N GLN A 31 -13.09 -1.73 -1.31
CA GLN A 31 -13.02 -2.10 0.10
C GLN A 31 -12.35 -3.46 0.21
N ALA A 32 -11.39 -3.58 1.12
CA ALA A 32 -10.71 -4.83 1.38
C ALA A 32 -10.46 -5.03 2.87
N ARG A 33 -10.40 -6.29 3.29
CA ARG A 33 -9.85 -6.71 4.58
C ARG A 33 -8.68 -7.63 4.31
N LEU A 34 -7.54 -7.26 4.85
CA LEU A 34 -6.31 -8.03 4.78
C LEU A 34 -5.90 -8.40 6.21
N PRO A 35 -5.08 -9.45 6.42
CA PRO A 35 -4.57 -9.75 7.74
C PRO A 35 -3.95 -8.52 8.41
N GLY A 36 -4.54 -8.11 9.55
CA GLY A 36 -4.09 -6.96 10.33
C GLY A 36 -4.55 -5.60 9.85
N MET A 37 -5.30 -5.47 8.73
CA MET A 37 -5.80 -4.17 8.29
C MET A 37 -7.10 -4.25 7.46
N SER A 38 -7.86 -3.16 7.52
CA SER A 38 -8.97 -2.86 6.61
C SER A 38 -8.62 -1.67 5.73
N ILE A 39 -9.09 -1.67 4.48
CA ILE A 39 -8.82 -0.65 3.46
C ILE A 39 -10.14 -0.13 2.91
N ARG A 40 -10.20 1.19 2.68
CA ARG A 40 -11.23 1.87 1.88
C ARG A 40 -10.53 2.78 0.88
N SER A 41 -10.85 2.64 -0.40
CA SER A 41 -10.25 3.46 -1.47
C SER A 41 -11.29 4.39 -2.08
N PHE A 42 -10.91 5.64 -2.28
CA PHE A 42 -11.75 6.67 -2.91
C PHE A 42 -11.05 7.20 -4.15
N ARG A 43 -11.82 7.42 -5.23
CA ARG A 43 -11.32 8.09 -6.43
C ARG A 43 -11.28 9.61 -6.21
N VAL A 44 -10.13 10.21 -6.50
CA VAL A 44 -9.93 11.66 -6.45
C VAL A 44 -9.25 12.10 -7.75
N GLY A 45 -10.03 12.51 -8.74
CA GLY A 45 -9.53 12.73 -10.09
C GLY A 45 -8.99 11.44 -10.70
N ASP A 46 -7.74 11.46 -11.18
CA ASP A 46 -7.05 10.30 -11.78
C ASP A 46 -6.29 9.44 -10.74
N ALA A 47 -6.35 9.80 -9.46
CA ALA A 47 -5.67 9.11 -8.38
C ALA A 47 -6.64 8.49 -7.38
N GLU A 48 -6.11 7.72 -6.44
CA GLU A 48 -6.88 7.16 -5.33
C GLU A 48 -6.37 7.67 -3.98
N LEU A 49 -7.30 7.82 -3.05
CA LEU A 49 -7.00 7.99 -1.64
C LEU A 49 -7.37 6.70 -0.92
N HIS A 50 -6.36 6.04 -0.33
CA HIS A 50 -6.56 4.86 0.49
C HIS A 50 -6.61 5.24 1.97
N VAL A 51 -7.58 4.70 2.67
CA VAL A 51 -7.73 4.82 4.13
C VAL A 51 -7.60 3.44 4.73
N ASN A 52 -6.53 3.23 5.48
CA ASN A 52 -6.22 1.97 6.12
C ASN A 52 -6.39 2.09 7.63
N ALA A 53 -7.01 1.10 8.27
CA ALA A 53 -7.11 1.00 9.72
C ALA A 53 -6.67 -0.40 10.18
N PRO A 54 -6.15 -0.53 11.42
CA PRO A 54 -5.82 -1.84 11.95
C PRO A 54 -7.06 -2.71 12.09
N ASP A 55 -6.91 -4.00 11.76
CA ASP A 55 -7.87 -5.07 12.01
C ASP A 55 -7.14 -6.25 12.70
N GLY A 56 -6.36 -5.90 13.73
CA GLY A 56 -5.49 -6.77 14.50
C GLY A 56 -4.05 -6.26 14.58
N PRO A 57 -3.16 -6.97 15.29
CA PRO A 57 -1.76 -6.63 15.39
C PRO A 57 -1.07 -6.67 14.02
N GLY A 58 -0.15 -5.72 13.76
CA GLY A 58 0.62 -5.67 12.52
C GLY A 58 1.20 -4.28 12.23
N PRO A 59 1.82 -4.10 11.04
CA PRO A 59 2.49 -2.84 10.69
C PRO A 59 1.58 -1.60 10.74
N VAL A 60 0.29 -1.76 10.38
CA VAL A 60 -0.69 -0.65 10.43
C VAL A 60 -1.00 -0.24 11.86
N ASP A 61 -1.19 -1.22 12.76
CA ASP A 61 -1.40 -0.99 14.19
C ASP A 61 -0.14 -0.39 14.84
N ASP A 62 1.04 -0.90 14.49
CA ASP A 62 2.31 -0.36 14.96
C ASP A 62 2.54 1.10 14.52
N HIS A 63 2.21 1.42 13.27
CA HIS A 63 2.27 2.79 12.77
C HIS A 63 1.33 3.70 13.55
N LEU A 64 0.07 3.29 13.68
CA LEU A 64 -0.95 4.08 14.40
C LEU A 64 -0.54 4.35 15.86
N ARG A 65 0.00 3.34 16.54
CA ARG A 65 0.48 3.51 17.94
C ARG A 65 1.66 4.46 18.06
N ARG A 66 2.57 4.48 17.09
CA ARG A 66 3.78 5.32 17.15
C ARG A 66 3.55 6.74 16.66
N HIS A 67 2.69 6.93 15.67
CA HIS A 67 2.56 8.19 14.95
C HIS A 67 1.17 8.82 15.02
N GLY A 68 0.17 8.08 15.53
CA GLY A 68 -1.23 8.47 15.42
C GLY A 68 -1.77 8.39 14.00
N ALA A 69 -2.98 8.89 13.79
CA ALA A 69 -3.57 8.99 12.47
C ALA A 69 -2.77 9.98 11.60
N SER A 70 -2.30 9.53 10.44
CA SER A 70 -1.39 10.31 9.58
C SER A 70 -1.34 9.76 8.16
N PHE A 71 -0.83 10.56 7.23
CA PHE A 71 -0.41 10.03 5.92
C PHE A 71 0.77 9.06 6.10
N HIS A 72 0.72 7.96 5.34
CA HIS A 72 1.70 6.88 5.46
C HIS A 72 2.66 6.85 4.27
N HIS A 73 2.13 6.79 3.05
CA HIS A 73 2.97 6.76 1.85
C HIS A 73 2.24 7.32 0.63
N ILE A 74 3.04 7.66 -0.37
CA ILE A 74 2.57 7.89 -1.73
C ILE A 74 2.95 6.70 -2.60
N ALA A 75 2.08 6.31 -3.53
CA ALA A 75 2.35 5.28 -4.51
C ALA A 75 2.51 5.85 -5.91
N LEU A 76 3.51 5.37 -6.63
CA LEU A 76 3.80 5.73 -8.00
C LEU A 76 3.66 4.50 -8.89
N ARG A 77 2.82 4.59 -9.92
CA ARG A 77 2.65 3.52 -10.91
C ARG A 77 3.81 3.52 -11.90
N VAL A 78 4.34 2.34 -12.14
CA VAL A 78 5.35 2.05 -13.17
C VAL A 78 4.83 0.98 -14.12
N GLU A 79 5.36 0.94 -15.35
CA GLU A 79 5.00 -0.05 -16.36
C GLU A 79 5.78 -1.36 -16.18
N ASP A 80 7.01 -1.28 -15.69
CA ASP A 80 7.90 -2.41 -15.40
C ASP A 80 8.62 -2.10 -14.09
N LEU A 81 8.27 -2.84 -13.04
CA LEU A 81 8.80 -2.64 -11.68
C LEU A 81 10.28 -2.99 -11.59
N ASP A 82 10.71 -4.03 -12.30
CA ASP A 82 12.11 -4.46 -12.27
C ASP A 82 13.01 -3.48 -13.02
N ALA A 83 12.55 -2.93 -14.15
CA ALA A 83 13.26 -1.87 -14.87
C ALA A 83 13.33 -0.58 -14.05
N ALA A 84 12.23 -0.17 -13.44
CA ALA A 84 12.18 1.01 -12.57
C ALA A 84 13.12 0.87 -11.38
N ARG A 85 13.16 -0.33 -10.76
CA ARG A 85 14.06 -0.62 -9.64
C ARG A 85 15.52 -0.53 -10.04
N ARG A 86 15.91 -1.10 -11.20
CA ARG A 86 17.29 -1.00 -11.72
C ARG A 86 17.70 0.44 -11.98
N ASP A 87 16.85 1.23 -12.65
CA ASP A 87 17.13 2.64 -12.94
C ASP A 87 17.30 3.46 -11.65
N LEU A 88 16.38 3.32 -10.72
CA LEU A 88 16.43 4.04 -9.43
C LEU A 88 17.63 3.63 -8.59
N THR A 89 17.99 2.33 -8.57
CA THR A 89 19.21 1.87 -7.88
C THR A 89 20.47 2.50 -8.50
N ALA A 90 20.55 2.59 -9.82
CA ALA A 90 21.66 3.26 -10.50
C ALA A 90 21.74 4.76 -10.18
N ARG A 91 20.61 5.37 -9.78
CA ARG A 91 20.52 6.77 -9.35
C ARG A 91 20.70 6.96 -7.84
N GLY A 92 21.05 5.90 -7.10
CA GLY A 92 21.37 5.96 -5.67
C GLY A 92 20.20 5.76 -4.72
N PHE A 93 19.03 5.33 -5.21
CA PHE A 93 17.91 4.98 -4.35
C PHE A 93 18.03 3.55 -3.84
N ALA A 94 17.69 3.32 -2.57
CA ALA A 94 17.59 2.01 -1.96
C ALA A 94 16.13 1.58 -1.78
N PHE A 95 15.90 0.29 -1.53
CA PHE A 95 14.58 -0.30 -1.38
C PHE A 95 14.47 -1.10 -0.08
N LEU A 96 13.27 -1.16 0.48
CA LEU A 96 12.94 -1.98 1.63
C LEU A 96 12.56 -3.40 1.16
N GLY A 97 13.57 -4.21 0.86
CA GLY A 97 13.39 -5.58 0.40
C GLY A 97 13.16 -5.73 -1.11
N ASP A 98 12.64 -6.89 -1.47
CA ASP A 98 12.33 -7.25 -2.86
C ASP A 98 10.87 -6.98 -3.21
N PRO A 99 10.54 -6.81 -4.51
CA PRO A 99 9.15 -6.68 -4.95
C PRO A 99 8.29 -7.88 -4.52
N VAL A 100 7.09 -7.58 -4.01
CA VAL A 100 6.12 -8.58 -3.60
C VAL A 100 4.86 -8.49 -4.46
N ALA A 101 4.24 -9.64 -4.74
CA ALA A 101 2.92 -9.70 -5.33
C ALA A 101 1.88 -9.64 -4.20
N THR A 102 1.16 -8.53 -4.11
CA THR A 102 0.16 -8.30 -3.04
C THR A 102 -1.24 -8.68 -3.47
N ALA A 103 -1.49 -8.75 -4.79
CA ALA A 103 -2.71 -9.28 -5.38
C ALA A 103 -2.42 -9.85 -6.77
N PRO A 104 -3.32 -10.65 -7.37
CA PRO A 104 -3.21 -11.04 -8.76
C PRO A 104 -3.03 -9.82 -9.67
N GLY A 105 -1.96 -9.79 -10.45
CA GLY A 105 -1.64 -8.68 -11.36
C GLY A 105 -1.14 -7.40 -10.67
N LEU A 106 -0.80 -7.44 -9.40
CA LEU A 106 -0.23 -6.32 -8.66
C LEU A 106 1.10 -6.72 -8.03
N ARG A 107 2.16 -5.98 -8.36
CA ARG A 107 3.48 -6.07 -7.73
C ARG A 107 3.86 -4.72 -7.15
N GLU A 108 4.52 -4.74 -6.01
CA GLU A 108 4.91 -3.50 -5.33
C GLU A 108 6.22 -3.64 -4.55
N VAL A 109 6.87 -2.51 -4.31
CA VAL A 109 8.05 -2.39 -3.46
C VAL A 109 8.12 -0.98 -2.88
N PHE A 110 8.65 -0.84 -1.68
CA PHE A 110 8.90 0.47 -1.08
C PHE A 110 10.35 0.90 -1.27
N LEU A 111 10.56 2.18 -1.55
CA LEU A 111 11.85 2.82 -1.43
C LEU A 111 12.20 3.01 0.06
N ASP A 112 13.50 2.92 0.36
CA ASP A 112 14.01 3.24 1.69
C ASP A 112 13.88 4.77 1.93
N PRO A 113 13.15 5.20 2.97
CA PRO A 113 12.99 6.61 3.32
C PRO A 113 14.33 7.34 3.54
N ALA A 114 15.39 6.64 3.92
CA ALA A 114 16.71 7.25 4.06
C ALA A 114 17.25 7.82 2.74
N THR A 115 16.77 7.32 1.59
CA THR A 115 17.20 7.77 0.25
C THR A 115 16.21 8.72 -0.43
N THR A 116 15.05 8.96 0.19
CA THR A 116 13.96 9.79 -0.36
C THR A 116 13.68 11.05 0.46
N GLY A 117 14.61 11.43 1.36
CA GLY A 117 14.40 12.57 2.25
C GLY A 117 13.36 12.34 3.34
N GLY A 118 13.18 11.09 3.77
CA GLY A 118 12.25 10.69 4.83
C GLY A 118 10.85 10.31 4.35
N MET A 119 10.56 10.43 3.04
CA MET A 119 9.26 10.04 2.49
C MET A 119 9.20 8.54 2.22
N LEU A 120 8.13 7.89 2.65
CA LEU A 120 7.84 6.52 2.25
C LEU A 120 7.15 6.52 0.89
N ILE A 121 7.83 5.98 -0.12
CA ILE A 121 7.36 5.93 -1.50
C ILE A 121 7.22 4.47 -1.92
N GLN A 122 6.05 4.11 -2.43
CA GLN A 122 5.75 2.81 -3.00
C GLN A 122 5.83 2.88 -4.53
N LEU A 123 6.44 1.89 -5.16
CA LEU A 123 6.28 1.65 -6.58
C LEU A 123 5.29 0.52 -6.78
N VAL A 124 4.34 0.71 -7.72
CA VAL A 124 3.33 -0.28 -8.06
C VAL A 124 3.35 -0.56 -9.56
N GLU A 125 3.33 -1.85 -9.91
CA GLU A 125 3.13 -2.35 -11.25
C GLU A 125 1.79 -3.09 -11.31
N ARG A 126 0.93 -2.70 -12.25
CA ARG A 126 -0.35 -3.37 -12.51
C ARG A 126 -0.22 -4.14 -13.82
N LEU A 127 -0.21 -5.47 -13.74
CA LEU A 127 0.00 -6.37 -14.89
C LEU A 127 -1.27 -6.59 -15.73
N SER A 128 -2.43 -6.11 -15.28
CA SER A 128 -3.67 -6.15 -16.04
C SER A 128 -4.22 -4.74 -16.22
N SER A 129 -4.75 -4.47 -17.42
CA SER A 129 -5.44 -3.24 -17.77
C SER A 129 -6.88 -3.19 -17.22
N THR A 130 -7.24 -4.10 -16.33
CA THR A 130 -8.54 -4.08 -15.68
C THR A 130 -8.54 -2.95 -14.65
N GLU A 131 -9.27 -1.90 -14.93
CA GLU A 131 -9.71 -0.87 -13.96
C GLU A 131 -10.71 -1.46 -12.94
N GLU A 132 -10.65 -2.78 -12.71
CA GLU A 132 -11.49 -3.44 -11.74
C GLU A 132 -11.09 -2.98 -10.34
N PRO A 133 -12.04 -2.57 -9.51
CA PRO A 133 -11.80 -2.25 -8.12
C PRO A 133 -11.14 -3.46 -7.44
N TYR A 134 -10.26 -3.20 -6.50
CA TYR A 134 -9.63 -4.20 -5.65
C TYR A 134 -10.69 -5.10 -4.98
N ASP A 135 -11.07 -6.18 -5.62
CA ASP A 135 -11.73 -7.29 -4.95
C ASP A 135 -10.65 -8.29 -4.54
N VAL A 136 -9.99 -8.00 -3.44
CA VAL A 136 -8.98 -8.90 -2.90
C VAL A 136 -9.68 -9.88 -1.98
N ASP A 137 -10.15 -10.96 -2.54
CA ASP A 137 -10.35 -12.21 -1.83
C ASP A 137 -9.08 -12.50 -1.01
N GLY A 138 -9.17 -12.57 0.32
CA GLY A 138 -8.04 -12.63 1.28
C GLY A 138 -7.02 -13.76 1.09
N GLY A 139 -7.00 -14.41 -0.08
CA GLY A 139 -6.12 -15.54 -0.41
C GLY A 139 -4.68 -15.18 -0.77
N ALA A 140 -4.40 -13.97 -1.26
CA ALA A 140 -3.05 -13.61 -1.70
C ALA A 140 -2.16 -13.13 -0.52
N VAL A 141 -2.75 -12.46 0.46
CA VAL A 141 -2.01 -11.92 1.63
C VAL A 141 -1.73 -13.00 2.68
N ALA A 142 -2.57 -14.02 2.78
CA ALA A 142 -2.31 -15.18 3.64
C ALA A 142 -1.00 -15.91 3.27
N ARG A 143 -0.57 -15.84 2.01
CA ARG A 143 0.71 -16.42 1.54
C ARG A 143 1.92 -15.56 1.90
N LEU A 144 1.77 -14.25 2.02
CA LEU A 144 2.85 -13.33 2.41
C LEU A 144 3.13 -13.40 3.92
N ALA A 145 2.09 -13.53 4.75
CA ALA A 145 2.26 -13.78 6.19
C ALA A 145 3.00 -15.10 6.48
N ALA A 146 2.73 -16.15 5.69
CA ALA A 146 3.39 -17.44 5.83
C ALA A 146 4.87 -17.46 5.38
N GLN A 147 5.30 -16.53 4.51
CA GLN A 147 6.69 -16.42 4.06
C GLN A 147 7.57 -15.56 4.99
N GLY A 148 6.96 -14.68 5.79
CA GLY A 148 7.67 -13.84 6.77
C GLY A 148 8.13 -14.58 8.02
N GLU A 149 7.55 -15.71 8.35
CA GLU A 149 7.90 -16.49 9.55
C GLU A 149 9.07 -17.50 9.36
N GLY A 150 9.57 -17.67 8.13
CA GLY A 150 10.62 -18.64 7.78
C GLY A 150 12.07 -18.18 7.95
N GLY A 151 12.34 -16.93 8.33
CA GLY A 151 13.66 -16.29 8.28
C GLY A 151 14.42 -16.14 9.60
N GLY A 152 14.05 -16.84 10.65
CA GLY A 152 14.66 -16.62 11.97
C GLY A 152 14.99 -17.86 12.77
N LYS A 153 15.93 -18.70 12.29
CA LYS A 153 16.77 -19.56 13.17
C LYS A 153 17.86 -20.25 12.37
N LYS A 154 19.08 -19.73 12.46
CA LYS A 154 20.31 -20.58 12.46
C LYS A 154 21.46 -19.77 13.02
N GLY A 155 22.06 -20.37 14.10
CA GLY A 155 23.40 -20.13 14.55
C GLY A 155 23.57 -19.20 15.71
#